data_455fc9b4a6be0fa9a5f2440313607efc
#
_entry.id   455fc9b4a6be0fa9a5f2440313607efc
#
_cell.length_a   1.000
_cell.length_b   1.000
_cell.length_c   1.000
_cell.angle_alpha   90.00
_cell.angle_beta   90.00
_cell.angle_gamma   90.00
#
_symmetry.space_group_name_H-M   'P 1'
#
loop_
_entity.id
_entity.type
_entity.pdbx_description
1 polymer ?
#
loop_
_entity_poly.entity_id
_entity_poly.type
_entity_poly.pdbx_seq_one_letter_code
_entity_poly.pdbx_strand_id
1 'polypeptide(L)'
;HADIFDRSTKNRDGISGVRIGIVTDNEDPKDLGRVKLRFPWREADDESYWARIATQMSGKQYGSYFLPEVDDEVLVAFAGGDVHKPFVIGSLWNGTRKPPQTNSDGNNDIREIVSRQGHRVQFDDAEKGGQLRLETKAGHTIVLDDKDGKEKVDIEDKSGKNRIRLDSKAGTVSIEAADTLELSAKTIKLRGDKTVDIGATQSLDLSSKSKASLTSKGKLDINSTMAMAIEAGAILNIKGKMIFLN
;
A
#
# COMPACT_ATOMS: atom_id res chain seq x y z
N HIS A 1 6.67 41.62 -48.48
CA HIS A 1 6.30 40.81 -47.28
C HIS A 1 6.54 39.31 -47.51
N ALA A 2 7.73 38.94 -47.87
CA ALA A 2 8.13 37.55 -48.06
C ALA A 2 9.60 37.39 -47.70
N ASP A 3 9.98 37.56 -46.42
CA ASP A 3 11.38 37.32 -46.00
C ASP A 3 11.47 37.06 -44.48
N ILE A 4 10.53 36.26 -43.93
CA ILE A 4 10.63 35.92 -42.51
C ILE A 4 10.94 34.43 -42.27
N PHE A 5 11.11 33.60 -43.31
CA PHE A 5 11.33 32.17 -43.18
C PHE A 5 12.61 31.60 -43.76
N ASP A 6 13.56 32.43 -44.20
CA ASP A 6 14.90 31.95 -44.52
C ASP A 6 15.85 32.14 -43.35
N ARG A 7 15.60 31.46 -42.23
CA ARG A 7 16.65 31.06 -41.31
C ARG A 7 17.24 29.80 -41.87
N SER A 8 18.25 29.94 -42.66
CA SER A 8 19.21 28.90 -43.05
C SER A 8 19.41 27.97 -41.85
N THR A 9 18.98 26.74 -41.97
CA THR A 9 19.39 25.63 -41.11
C THR A 9 20.89 25.47 -41.26
N LYS A 10 21.66 26.27 -40.49
CA LYS A 10 23.03 25.92 -40.19
C LYS A 10 22.96 24.50 -39.64
N ASN A 11 23.57 23.56 -40.36
CA ASN A 11 23.87 22.23 -39.89
C ASN A 11 24.48 22.36 -38.51
N ARG A 12 23.66 22.23 -37.46
CA ARG A 12 24.17 22.06 -36.11
C ARG A 12 24.57 20.59 -36.07
N ASP A 13 25.86 20.31 -35.92
CA ASP A 13 26.40 18.97 -35.66
C ASP A 13 25.87 18.37 -34.34
N GLY A 14 24.63 18.66 -34.02
CA GLY A 14 23.94 18.24 -32.80
C GLY A 14 22.97 17.09 -33.03
N ILE A 15 22.81 16.27 -32.03
CA ILE A 15 21.82 15.18 -32.02
C ILE A 15 20.40 15.77 -31.97
N SER A 16 19.66 15.58 -33.06
CA SER A 16 18.25 15.98 -33.12
C SER A 16 17.33 14.83 -32.66
N GLY A 17 16.20 15.20 -32.00
CA GLY A 17 15.21 14.26 -31.51
C GLY A 17 15.69 13.49 -30.29
N VAL A 18 15.16 12.26 -30.13
CA VAL A 18 15.44 11.38 -28.99
C VAL A 18 16.25 10.15 -29.44
N ARG A 19 16.91 9.50 -28.52
CA ARG A 19 17.72 8.29 -28.75
C ARG A 19 17.46 7.28 -27.64
N ILE A 20 17.71 6.01 -27.95
CA ILE A 20 17.73 4.93 -26.95
C ILE A 20 19.09 4.95 -26.26
N GLY A 21 19.07 4.81 -24.93
CA GLY A 21 20.22 4.56 -24.08
C GLY A 21 19.99 3.34 -23.20
N ILE A 22 21.06 2.67 -22.81
CA ILE A 22 21.06 1.59 -21.83
C ILE A 22 21.75 2.10 -20.58
N VAL A 23 21.15 1.93 -19.43
CA VAL A 23 21.74 2.33 -18.14
C VAL A 23 22.93 1.44 -17.82
N THR A 24 24.08 2.05 -17.53
CA THR A 24 25.31 1.34 -17.15
C THR A 24 25.67 1.54 -15.68
N ASP A 25 25.25 2.66 -15.08
CA ASP A 25 25.51 2.99 -13.70
C ASP A 25 24.39 3.88 -13.14
N ASN A 26 23.89 3.58 -11.98
CA ASN A 26 22.87 4.34 -11.25
C ASN A 26 23.31 4.76 -9.83
N GLU A 27 24.57 4.58 -9.49
CA GLU A 27 25.19 5.01 -8.23
C GLU A 27 25.87 6.38 -8.41
N ASP A 28 25.06 7.44 -8.40
CA ASP A 28 25.53 8.81 -8.62
C ASP A 28 26.41 9.31 -7.46
N PRO A 29 27.71 9.59 -7.67
CA PRO A 29 28.63 9.99 -6.60
C PRO A 29 28.33 11.37 -5.98
N LYS A 30 27.34 12.10 -6.52
CA LYS A 30 26.87 13.38 -5.98
C LYS A 30 25.47 13.32 -5.38
N ASP A 31 24.88 12.13 -5.26
CA ASP A 31 23.54 11.92 -4.70
C ASP A 31 22.43 12.76 -5.36
N LEU A 32 22.55 12.99 -6.68
CA LEU A 32 21.59 13.77 -7.45
C LEU A 32 20.58 12.92 -8.24
N GLY A 33 20.62 11.59 -8.06
CA GLY A 33 19.71 10.66 -8.74
C GLY A 33 19.87 10.64 -10.26
N ARG A 34 21.12 10.73 -10.74
CA ARG A 34 21.48 10.65 -12.16
C ARG A 34 21.92 9.24 -12.51
N VAL A 35 21.99 8.95 -13.79
CA VAL A 35 22.48 7.66 -14.32
C VAL A 35 23.53 7.89 -15.40
N LYS A 36 24.41 6.89 -15.61
CA LYS A 36 25.22 6.80 -16.81
C LYS A 36 24.57 5.89 -17.84
N LEU A 37 24.87 6.16 -19.09
CA LEU A 37 24.24 5.51 -20.22
C LEU A 37 25.29 5.08 -21.25
N ARG A 38 25.07 3.92 -21.85
CA ARG A 38 25.68 3.49 -23.09
C ARG A 38 24.67 3.69 -24.22
N PHE A 39 25.17 4.15 -25.37
CA PHE A 39 24.35 4.36 -26.55
C PHE A 39 24.62 3.28 -27.60
N PRO A 40 23.64 2.45 -28.02
CA PRO A 40 23.85 1.37 -28.99
C PRO A 40 24.36 1.83 -30.37
N TRP A 41 24.21 3.10 -30.69
CA TRP A 41 24.65 3.73 -31.93
C TRP A 41 26.06 4.36 -31.86
N ARG A 42 26.76 4.23 -30.72
CA ARG A 42 28.14 4.68 -30.50
C ARG A 42 29.06 3.48 -30.24
N GLU A 43 30.35 3.73 -30.09
CA GLU A 43 31.31 2.68 -29.73
C GLU A 43 30.97 2.07 -28.35
N ALA A 44 31.26 0.79 -28.19
CA ALA A 44 30.78 0.02 -27.02
C ALA A 44 31.27 0.55 -25.66
N ASP A 45 32.47 1.15 -25.65
CA ASP A 45 33.12 1.68 -24.44
C ASP A 45 32.82 3.15 -24.15
N ASP A 46 31.95 3.78 -24.96
CA ASP A 46 31.64 5.21 -24.85
C ASP A 46 30.42 5.43 -23.94
N GLU A 47 30.69 5.62 -22.65
CA GLU A 47 29.67 6.00 -21.66
C GLU A 47 29.32 7.48 -21.71
N SER A 48 28.11 7.83 -21.38
CA SER A 48 27.65 9.21 -21.25
C SER A 48 28.23 9.90 -20.01
N TYR A 49 28.15 11.23 -19.98
CA TYR A 49 28.15 11.95 -18.72
C TYR A 49 26.90 11.55 -17.87
N TRP A 50 26.93 11.85 -16.57
CA TRP A 50 25.78 11.65 -15.68
C TRP A 50 24.53 12.34 -16.20
N ALA A 51 23.55 11.56 -16.67
CA ALA A 51 22.29 12.02 -17.21
C ALA A 51 21.28 12.31 -16.07
N ARG A 52 20.67 13.47 -16.12
CA ARG A 52 19.54 13.80 -15.23
C ARG A 52 18.30 13.06 -15.69
N ILE A 53 17.42 12.70 -14.73
CA ILE A 53 16.15 12.04 -15.04
C ILE A 53 15.03 13.06 -14.92
N ALA A 54 14.19 13.15 -15.96
CA ALA A 54 12.95 13.87 -15.91
C ALA A 54 11.93 13.06 -15.09
N THR A 55 11.36 13.66 -14.07
CA THR A 55 10.36 13.04 -13.22
C THR A 55 9.10 13.92 -13.17
N GLN A 56 7.96 13.34 -12.80
CA GLN A 56 6.69 14.05 -12.73
C GLN A 56 6.71 15.20 -11.71
N MET A 57 7.45 15.04 -10.62
CA MET A 57 7.57 16.05 -9.57
C MET A 57 8.93 15.92 -8.89
N SER A 58 9.62 17.06 -8.71
CA SER A 58 10.89 17.13 -7.99
C SER A 58 11.00 18.44 -7.21
N GLY A 59 11.54 18.38 -5.99
CA GLY A 59 11.79 19.54 -5.16
C GLY A 59 12.74 19.20 -4.00
N LYS A 60 12.91 20.13 -3.07
CA LYS A 60 13.80 19.92 -1.93
C LYS A 60 13.25 18.83 -1.00
N GLN A 61 13.82 17.62 -1.08
CA GLN A 61 13.46 16.45 -0.29
C GLN A 61 12.02 15.92 -0.53
N TYR A 62 11.44 16.20 -1.71
CA TYR A 62 10.17 15.62 -2.12
C TYR A 62 10.13 15.41 -3.64
N GLY A 63 9.28 14.49 -4.10
CA GLY A 63 9.08 14.20 -5.51
C GLY A 63 8.79 12.72 -5.79
N SER A 64 8.72 12.38 -7.07
CA SER A 64 8.60 10.99 -7.55
C SER A 64 10.00 10.45 -7.83
N TYR A 65 10.42 9.45 -7.05
CA TYR A 65 11.75 8.84 -7.17
C TYR A 65 11.63 7.42 -7.71
N PHE A 66 11.85 7.25 -9.01
CA PHE A 66 11.91 5.99 -9.74
C PHE A 66 13.20 5.96 -10.55
N LEU A 67 14.26 5.45 -9.94
CA LEU A 67 15.56 5.36 -10.59
C LEU A 67 15.60 4.11 -11.48
N PRO A 68 15.99 4.23 -12.77
CA PRO A 68 16.19 3.07 -13.64
C PRO A 68 17.28 2.14 -13.09
N GLU A 69 17.11 0.85 -13.29
CA GLU A 69 18.11 -0.15 -12.95
C GLU A 69 19.19 -0.24 -14.04
N VAL A 70 20.35 -0.74 -13.69
CA VAL A 70 21.38 -1.09 -14.67
C VAL A 70 20.81 -2.06 -15.70
N ASP A 71 21.17 -1.87 -16.97
CA ASP A 71 20.63 -2.53 -18.16
C ASP A 71 19.19 -2.18 -18.53
N ASP A 72 18.52 -1.24 -17.85
CA ASP A 72 17.25 -0.73 -18.34
C ASP A 72 17.43 0.12 -19.61
N GLU A 73 16.47 -0.03 -20.52
CA GLU A 73 16.37 0.77 -21.73
C GLU A 73 15.62 2.07 -21.44
N VAL A 74 16.21 3.17 -21.82
CA VAL A 74 15.66 4.50 -21.55
C VAL A 74 15.64 5.38 -22.79
N LEU A 75 14.67 6.29 -22.84
CA LEU A 75 14.56 7.31 -23.86
C LEU A 75 15.33 8.55 -23.44
N VAL A 76 16.22 9.04 -24.30
CA VAL A 76 17.16 10.12 -23.99
C VAL A 76 16.98 11.28 -24.95
N ALA A 77 16.89 12.48 -24.42
CA ALA A 77 16.99 13.74 -25.14
C ALA A 77 18.32 14.45 -24.79
N PHE A 78 18.79 15.33 -25.67
CA PHE A 78 20.03 16.06 -25.47
C PHE A 78 19.78 17.57 -25.47
N ALA A 79 20.22 18.27 -24.42
CA ALA A 79 20.02 19.70 -24.30
C ALA A 79 20.75 20.46 -25.43
N GLY A 80 19.97 21.11 -26.28
CA GLY A 80 20.51 21.82 -27.46
C GLY A 80 21.20 20.93 -28.50
N GLY A 81 20.95 19.62 -28.45
CA GLY A 81 21.61 18.63 -29.31
C GLY A 81 23.00 18.20 -28.84
N ASP A 82 23.44 18.66 -27.67
CA ASP A 82 24.80 18.38 -27.14
C ASP A 82 24.80 16.99 -26.48
N VAL A 83 25.56 16.05 -27.07
CA VAL A 83 25.72 14.67 -26.58
C VAL A 83 26.22 14.58 -25.13
N HIS A 84 26.92 15.61 -24.66
CA HIS A 84 27.44 15.68 -23.30
C HIS A 84 26.40 16.13 -22.26
N LYS A 85 25.17 16.48 -22.70
CA LYS A 85 24.10 16.95 -21.86
C LYS A 85 22.82 16.08 -22.01
N PRO A 86 22.92 14.79 -21.71
CA PRO A 86 21.79 13.87 -21.80
C PRO A 86 20.76 14.10 -20.68
N PHE A 87 19.49 13.87 -21.02
CA PHE A 87 18.37 13.78 -20.09
C PHE A 87 17.59 12.51 -20.40
N VAL A 88 17.42 11.65 -19.39
CA VAL A 88 16.46 10.53 -19.45
C VAL A 88 15.06 11.12 -19.29
N ILE A 89 14.20 10.88 -20.27
CA ILE A 89 12.82 11.39 -20.30
C ILE A 89 11.77 10.30 -20.15
N GLY A 90 12.17 9.03 -20.09
CA GLY A 90 11.31 7.89 -19.84
C GLY A 90 12.07 6.58 -19.90
N SER A 91 11.43 5.49 -19.43
CA SER A 91 11.91 4.12 -19.55
C SER A 91 11.11 3.38 -20.62
N LEU A 92 11.71 2.40 -21.27
CA LEU A 92 11.10 1.64 -22.36
C LEU A 92 11.08 0.15 -22.02
N TRP A 93 9.96 -0.50 -22.25
CA TRP A 93 9.91 -1.94 -22.32
C TRP A 93 10.43 -2.42 -23.67
N ASN A 94 10.94 -3.63 -23.71
CA ASN A 94 11.48 -4.23 -24.93
C ASN A 94 11.21 -5.75 -25.00
N GLY A 95 11.79 -6.42 -25.98
CA GLY A 95 11.59 -7.86 -26.18
C GLY A 95 12.07 -8.74 -25.02
N THR A 96 13.05 -8.28 -24.24
CA THR A 96 13.61 -8.98 -23.08
C THR A 96 12.97 -8.52 -21.77
N ARG A 97 12.79 -7.20 -21.60
CA ARG A 97 12.21 -6.57 -20.41
C ARG A 97 10.76 -6.17 -20.71
N LYS A 98 9.85 -7.11 -20.47
CA LYS A 98 8.43 -6.97 -20.79
C LYS A 98 7.69 -6.18 -19.72
N PRO A 99 6.55 -5.53 -20.06
CA PRO A 99 5.69 -4.90 -19.07
C PRO A 99 5.10 -5.93 -18.10
N PRO A 100 4.74 -5.50 -16.87
CA PRO A 100 4.14 -6.38 -15.87
C PRO A 100 2.72 -6.84 -16.25
N GLN A 101 2.07 -6.16 -17.19
CA GLN A 101 0.74 -6.50 -17.71
C GLN A 101 0.74 -6.54 -19.24
N THR A 102 -0.18 -7.34 -19.78
CA THR A 102 -0.49 -7.37 -21.21
C THR A 102 -1.97 -7.05 -21.37
N ASN A 103 -2.32 -6.11 -22.22
CA ASN A 103 -3.71 -5.80 -22.56
C ASN A 103 -4.23 -6.73 -23.66
N SER A 104 -4.15 -8.06 -23.45
CA SER A 104 -4.44 -9.07 -24.48
C SER A 104 -5.93 -9.19 -24.84
N ASP A 105 -6.82 -8.79 -23.95
CA ASP A 105 -8.26 -8.73 -24.14
C ASP A 105 -8.74 -7.41 -24.75
N GLY A 106 -7.88 -6.39 -24.78
CA GLY A 106 -8.17 -5.07 -25.33
C GLY A 106 -8.96 -4.14 -24.40
N ASN A 107 -9.33 -4.57 -23.19
CA ASN A 107 -10.16 -3.79 -22.26
C ASN A 107 -9.39 -2.69 -21.54
N ASN A 108 -8.09 -2.88 -21.34
CA ASN A 108 -7.21 -1.94 -20.62
C ASN A 108 -7.70 -1.61 -19.21
N ASP A 109 -8.20 -2.61 -18.48
CA ASP A 109 -8.78 -2.42 -17.15
C ASP A 109 -7.72 -2.26 -16.06
N ILE A 110 -6.50 -2.80 -16.27
CA ILE A 110 -5.47 -2.79 -15.25
C ILE A 110 -4.49 -1.64 -15.43
N ARG A 111 -4.27 -0.89 -14.37
CA ARG A 111 -3.18 0.09 -14.19
C ARG A 111 -2.42 -0.23 -12.93
N GLU A 112 -1.07 -0.29 -13.03
CA GLU A 112 -0.30 -0.67 -11.85
C GLU A 112 1.11 -0.08 -11.80
N ILE A 113 1.63 -0.01 -10.59
CA ILE A 113 3.04 0.20 -10.29
C ILE A 113 3.54 -1.06 -9.62
N VAL A 114 4.57 -1.69 -10.20
CA VAL A 114 5.20 -2.88 -9.66
C VAL A 114 6.66 -2.59 -9.38
N SER A 115 7.10 -2.81 -8.15
CA SER A 115 8.51 -2.67 -7.78
C SER A 115 9.33 -3.85 -8.29
N ARG A 116 10.66 -3.69 -8.36
CA ARG A 116 11.60 -4.75 -8.76
C ARG A 116 11.40 -6.06 -7.98
N GLN A 117 11.00 -5.99 -6.71
CA GLN A 117 10.77 -7.15 -5.87
C GLN A 117 9.35 -7.73 -6.00
N GLY A 118 8.46 -7.11 -6.78
CA GLY A 118 7.09 -7.57 -6.98
C GLY A 118 6.07 -7.03 -5.98
N HIS A 119 6.40 -5.97 -5.23
CA HIS A 119 5.37 -5.20 -4.50
C HIS A 119 4.54 -4.39 -5.49
N ARG A 120 3.24 -4.32 -5.27
CA ARG A 120 2.29 -3.80 -6.26
C ARG A 120 1.33 -2.77 -5.68
N VAL A 121 1.04 -1.75 -6.48
CA VAL A 121 -0.12 -0.87 -6.35
C VAL A 121 -0.92 -1.01 -7.64
N GLN A 122 -2.15 -1.49 -7.58
CA GLN A 122 -2.95 -1.81 -8.75
C GLN A 122 -4.33 -1.15 -8.66
N PHE A 123 -4.76 -0.60 -9.79
CA PHE A 123 -6.13 -0.19 -10.07
C PHE A 123 -6.70 -1.19 -11.07
N ASP A 124 -7.85 -1.76 -10.75
CA ASP A 124 -8.66 -2.57 -11.64
C ASP A 124 -9.93 -1.78 -11.94
N ASP A 125 -10.07 -1.33 -13.17
CA ASP A 125 -11.19 -0.50 -13.63
C ASP A 125 -12.28 -1.33 -14.33
N ALA A 126 -12.33 -2.64 -14.08
CA ALA A 126 -13.34 -3.53 -14.66
C ALA A 126 -14.77 -3.02 -14.37
N GLU A 127 -15.60 -2.94 -15.40
CA GLU A 127 -16.93 -2.28 -15.39
C GLU A 127 -17.89 -2.82 -14.32
N LYS A 128 -17.74 -4.07 -13.90
CA LYS A 128 -18.60 -4.75 -12.91
C LYS A 128 -17.92 -4.99 -11.56
N GLY A 129 -17.11 -4.07 -11.12
CA GLY A 129 -16.49 -4.16 -9.81
C GLY A 129 -14.99 -3.99 -9.86
N GLY A 130 -14.58 -2.73 -9.94
CA GLY A 130 -13.20 -2.32 -9.84
C GLY A 130 -12.62 -2.53 -8.44
N GLN A 131 -11.30 -2.53 -8.35
CA GLN A 131 -10.58 -2.67 -7.10
C GLN A 131 -9.39 -1.72 -7.05
N LEU A 132 -9.10 -1.21 -5.86
CA LEU A 132 -7.78 -0.69 -5.53
C LEU A 132 -7.07 -1.70 -4.64
N ARG A 133 -5.88 -2.16 -5.06
CA ARG A 133 -5.12 -3.20 -4.38
C ARG A 133 -3.69 -2.76 -4.09
N LEU A 134 -3.27 -2.91 -2.84
CA LEU A 134 -1.87 -2.88 -2.43
C LEU A 134 -1.47 -4.31 -2.08
N GLU A 135 -0.34 -4.77 -2.61
CA GLU A 135 0.13 -6.13 -2.37
C GLU A 135 1.64 -6.17 -2.19
N THR A 136 2.10 -6.92 -1.21
CA THR A 136 3.51 -7.24 -1.07
C THR A 136 3.85 -8.53 -1.81
N LYS A 137 5.11 -8.72 -2.22
CA LYS A 137 5.58 -9.99 -2.79
C LYS A 137 5.23 -11.21 -1.94
N ALA A 138 5.16 -11.04 -0.63
CA ALA A 138 4.87 -12.12 0.31
C ALA A 138 3.37 -12.45 0.41
N GLY A 139 2.48 -11.63 -0.18
CA GLY A 139 1.03 -11.85 -0.19
C GLY A 139 0.25 -11.15 0.92
N HIS A 140 0.85 -10.15 1.60
CA HIS A 140 0.06 -9.24 2.45
C HIS A 140 -0.71 -8.27 1.55
N THR A 141 -1.98 -8.01 1.84
CA THR A 141 -2.86 -7.20 0.98
C THR A 141 -3.65 -6.16 1.74
N ILE A 142 -3.92 -5.04 1.05
CA ILE A 142 -5.00 -4.10 1.36
C ILE A 142 -5.83 -3.99 0.08
N VAL A 143 -7.12 -4.28 0.17
CA VAL A 143 -8.04 -4.28 -0.96
C VAL A 143 -9.27 -3.42 -0.63
N LEU A 144 -9.57 -2.49 -1.52
CA LEU A 144 -10.86 -1.80 -1.58
C LEU A 144 -11.57 -2.38 -2.81
N ASP A 145 -12.67 -3.07 -2.60
CA ASP A 145 -13.39 -3.83 -3.62
C ASP A 145 -14.80 -3.23 -3.78
N ASP A 146 -15.05 -2.67 -4.96
CA ASP A 146 -16.33 -2.04 -5.31
C ASP A 146 -17.25 -3.00 -6.10
N LYS A 147 -16.95 -4.30 -6.10
CA LYS A 147 -17.74 -5.29 -6.81
C LYS A 147 -19.18 -5.30 -6.31
N ASP A 148 -20.11 -5.01 -7.21
CA ASP A 148 -21.54 -4.86 -6.92
C ASP A 148 -22.09 -6.03 -6.07
N GLY A 149 -22.68 -5.68 -4.93
CA GLY A 149 -23.23 -6.59 -3.94
C GLY A 149 -22.19 -7.39 -3.13
N LYS A 150 -20.89 -7.04 -3.21
CA LYS A 150 -19.78 -7.64 -2.45
C LYS A 150 -18.77 -6.59 -1.98
N GLU A 151 -19.19 -5.35 -1.93
CA GLU A 151 -18.35 -4.20 -1.60
C GLU A 151 -17.72 -4.37 -0.23
N LYS A 152 -16.40 -4.18 -0.15
CA LYS A 152 -15.65 -4.38 1.09
C LYS A 152 -14.30 -3.67 1.09
N VAL A 153 -13.78 -3.47 2.30
CA VAL A 153 -12.38 -3.14 2.54
C VAL A 153 -11.77 -4.30 3.34
N ASP A 154 -10.69 -4.88 2.81
CA ASP A 154 -9.94 -5.97 3.45
C ASP A 154 -8.49 -5.54 3.71
N ILE A 155 -7.99 -5.79 4.91
CA ILE A 155 -6.57 -5.79 5.26
C ILE A 155 -6.25 -7.20 5.72
N GLU A 156 -5.37 -7.89 5.01
CA GLU A 156 -5.11 -9.30 5.24
C GLU A 156 -3.61 -9.62 5.21
N ASP A 157 -3.16 -10.46 6.11
CA ASP A 157 -1.80 -10.97 6.08
C ASP A 157 -1.67 -12.12 5.05
N LYS A 158 -0.43 -12.48 4.71
CA LYS A 158 -0.15 -13.56 3.74
C LYS A 158 -0.75 -14.92 4.10
N SER A 159 -1.11 -15.16 5.35
CA SER A 159 -1.70 -16.43 5.79
C SER A 159 -3.20 -16.49 5.58
N GLY A 160 -3.86 -15.34 5.37
CA GLY A 160 -5.30 -15.20 5.31
C GLY A 160 -6.01 -15.39 6.65
N LYS A 161 -5.27 -15.55 7.75
CA LYS A 161 -5.81 -15.82 9.08
C LYS A 161 -5.92 -14.60 9.97
N ASN A 162 -5.08 -13.57 9.71
CA ASN A 162 -5.13 -12.29 10.41
C ASN A 162 -5.74 -11.26 9.46
N ARG A 163 -6.89 -10.69 9.84
CA ARG A 163 -7.65 -9.83 8.93
C ARG A 163 -8.46 -8.76 9.66
N ILE A 164 -8.58 -7.61 8.99
CA ILE A 164 -9.59 -6.59 9.30
C ILE A 164 -10.46 -6.46 8.05
N ARG A 165 -11.76 -6.64 8.18
CA ARG A 165 -12.74 -6.53 7.10
C ARG A 165 -13.86 -5.57 7.45
N LEU A 166 -14.17 -4.68 6.51
CA LEU A 166 -15.40 -3.89 6.50
C LEU A 166 -16.25 -4.41 5.34
N ASP A 167 -17.35 -5.08 5.64
CA ASP A 167 -18.31 -5.57 4.66
C ASP A 167 -19.46 -4.55 4.55
N SER A 168 -19.50 -3.80 3.45
CA SER A 168 -20.47 -2.73 3.26
C SER A 168 -21.88 -3.26 3.10
N LYS A 169 -22.04 -4.42 2.45
CA LYS A 169 -23.36 -5.03 2.22
C LYS A 169 -23.95 -5.61 3.50
N ALA A 170 -23.15 -6.33 4.26
CA ALA A 170 -23.59 -6.89 5.54
C ALA A 170 -23.65 -5.84 6.66
N GLY A 171 -23.02 -4.67 6.47
CA GLY A 171 -22.89 -3.65 7.51
C GLY A 171 -22.05 -4.12 8.70
N THR A 172 -21.04 -4.95 8.46
CA THR A 172 -20.22 -5.55 9.53
C THR A 172 -18.78 -5.09 9.46
N VAL A 173 -18.15 -4.98 10.63
CA VAL A 173 -16.70 -4.86 10.78
C VAL A 173 -16.21 -6.06 11.57
N SER A 174 -15.28 -6.84 11.03
CA SER A 174 -14.65 -7.98 11.70
C SER A 174 -13.15 -7.78 11.85
N ILE A 175 -12.61 -8.21 12.98
CA ILE A 175 -11.18 -8.30 13.26
C ILE A 175 -10.90 -9.72 13.68
N GLU A 176 -10.05 -10.41 12.93
CA GLU A 176 -9.73 -11.82 13.16
C GLU A 176 -8.21 -11.96 13.34
N ALA A 177 -7.81 -12.72 14.34
CA ALA A 177 -6.42 -13.08 14.59
C ALA A 177 -6.31 -14.60 14.80
N ALA A 178 -5.30 -15.22 14.23
CA ALA A 178 -5.07 -16.66 14.34
C ALA A 178 -4.84 -17.11 15.79
N ASP A 179 -4.10 -16.30 16.55
CA ASP A 179 -3.67 -16.65 17.90
C ASP A 179 -4.11 -15.61 18.94
N THR A 180 -3.64 -14.38 18.80
CA THR A 180 -3.86 -13.34 19.82
C THR A 180 -4.33 -12.03 19.18
N LEU A 181 -5.41 -11.47 19.73
CA LEU A 181 -5.81 -10.09 19.51
C LEU A 181 -5.57 -9.30 20.80
N GLU A 182 -4.64 -8.35 20.76
CA GLU A 182 -4.34 -7.47 21.88
C GLU A 182 -4.87 -6.05 21.62
N LEU A 183 -5.66 -5.52 22.57
CA LEU A 183 -6.16 -4.16 22.57
C LEU A 183 -5.59 -3.43 23.79
N SER A 184 -4.67 -2.52 23.60
CA SER A 184 -4.03 -1.75 24.67
C SER A 184 -4.18 -0.26 24.44
N ALA A 185 -4.76 0.45 25.41
CA ALA A 185 -4.93 1.89 25.35
C ALA A 185 -5.08 2.50 26.74
N LYS A 186 -4.85 3.81 26.85
CA LYS A 186 -5.15 4.57 28.06
C LYS A 186 -6.64 4.49 28.46
N THR A 187 -7.54 4.33 27.49
CA THR A 187 -8.98 4.14 27.70
C THR A 187 -9.54 3.29 26.56
N ILE A 188 -10.25 2.21 26.88
CA ILE A 188 -11.02 1.39 25.95
C ILE A 188 -12.51 1.51 26.31
N LYS A 189 -13.36 1.81 25.33
CA LYS A 189 -14.81 1.93 25.49
C LYS A 189 -15.50 0.99 24.51
N LEU A 190 -16.23 -0.01 25.03
CA LEU A 190 -17.09 -0.89 24.26
C LEU A 190 -18.54 -0.53 24.53
N ARG A 191 -19.30 -0.21 23.49
CA ARG A 191 -20.72 0.15 23.60
C ARG A 191 -21.51 -0.51 22.48
N GLY A 192 -22.64 -1.11 22.83
CA GLY A 192 -23.63 -1.60 21.87
C GLY A 192 -25.01 -1.07 22.28
N ASP A 193 -25.78 -0.59 21.33
CA ASP A 193 -27.14 -0.07 21.61
C ASP A 193 -28.11 -1.19 21.95
N LYS A 194 -27.87 -2.41 21.45
CA LYS A 194 -28.70 -3.58 21.72
C LYS A 194 -27.95 -4.61 22.54
N THR A 195 -26.78 -5.04 22.10
CA THR A 195 -26.07 -6.15 22.73
C THR A 195 -24.57 -5.90 22.72
N VAL A 196 -23.88 -6.28 23.78
CA VAL A 196 -22.43 -6.51 23.82
C VAL A 196 -22.25 -7.95 24.30
N ASP A 197 -21.69 -8.80 23.42
CA ASP A 197 -21.38 -10.19 23.73
C ASP A 197 -19.87 -10.36 23.97
N ILE A 198 -19.51 -10.98 25.12
CA ILE A 198 -18.13 -11.32 25.45
C ILE A 198 -18.11 -12.78 25.90
N GLY A 199 -17.52 -13.64 25.10
CA GLY A 199 -17.45 -15.07 25.31
C GLY A 199 -16.05 -15.63 25.26
N ALA A 200 -15.75 -16.62 26.07
CA ALA A 200 -14.53 -17.41 26.03
C ALA A 200 -14.84 -18.89 26.21
N THR A 201 -14.12 -19.76 25.49
CA THR A 201 -14.31 -21.23 25.61
C THR A 201 -13.56 -21.84 26.78
N GLN A 202 -12.56 -21.16 27.31
CA GLN A 202 -11.73 -21.66 28.43
C GLN A 202 -11.82 -20.74 29.65
N SER A 203 -11.37 -19.50 29.57
CA SER A 203 -11.42 -18.57 30.70
C SER A 203 -11.77 -17.16 30.24
N LEU A 204 -12.47 -16.42 31.08
CA LEU A 204 -12.70 -14.99 30.99
C LEU A 204 -12.25 -14.34 32.29
N ASP A 205 -11.16 -13.61 32.27
CA ASP A 205 -10.58 -12.94 33.42
C ASP A 205 -10.81 -11.42 33.33
N LEU A 206 -11.50 -10.87 34.30
CA LEU A 206 -11.77 -9.44 34.44
C LEU A 206 -11.13 -8.93 35.74
N SER A 207 -10.15 -8.05 35.65
CA SER A 207 -9.43 -7.51 36.79
C SER A 207 -9.32 -5.98 36.76
N SER A 208 -9.31 -5.37 37.94
CA SER A 208 -9.08 -3.93 38.11
C SER A 208 -8.28 -3.68 39.39
N LYS A 209 -7.24 -2.85 39.29
CA LYS A 209 -6.40 -2.47 40.44
C LYS A 209 -7.11 -1.52 41.43
N SER A 210 -8.18 -0.86 41.02
CA SER A 210 -8.87 0.14 41.85
C SER A 210 -10.35 -0.19 42.03
N LYS A 211 -11.13 -0.12 40.96
CA LYS A 211 -12.59 -0.31 41.03
C LYS A 211 -13.12 -1.09 39.83
N ALA A 212 -13.86 -2.15 40.09
CA ALA A 212 -14.74 -2.77 39.09
C ALA A 212 -16.20 -2.50 39.50
N SER A 213 -17.07 -2.24 38.52
CA SER A 213 -18.52 -2.06 38.76
C SER A 213 -19.32 -2.79 37.69
N LEU A 214 -20.31 -3.58 38.12
CA LEU A 214 -21.30 -4.20 37.25
C LEU A 214 -22.66 -3.68 37.65
N THR A 215 -23.37 -2.99 36.76
CA THR A 215 -24.66 -2.36 37.06
C THR A 215 -25.70 -2.72 36.00
N SER A 216 -26.85 -3.15 36.38
CA SER A 216 -28.02 -3.39 35.53
C SER A 216 -29.22 -2.60 36.05
N LYS A 217 -29.98 -1.95 35.15
CA LYS A 217 -31.26 -1.33 35.46
C LYS A 217 -32.40 -2.35 35.48
N GLY A 218 -32.21 -3.49 34.85
CA GLY A 218 -33.16 -4.60 34.83
C GLY A 218 -32.64 -5.79 35.65
N LYS A 219 -32.76 -6.99 35.09
CA LYS A 219 -32.27 -8.22 35.70
C LYS A 219 -30.76 -8.37 35.49
N LEU A 220 -30.07 -8.85 36.49
CA LEU A 220 -28.68 -9.31 36.44
C LEU A 220 -28.65 -10.78 36.85
N ASP A 221 -28.26 -11.67 35.95
CA ASP A 221 -28.07 -13.09 36.23
C ASP A 221 -26.59 -13.40 36.30
N ILE A 222 -26.16 -14.07 37.36
CA ILE A 222 -24.80 -14.60 37.51
C ILE A 222 -24.96 -16.07 37.85
N ASN A 223 -24.64 -16.97 36.93
CA ASN A 223 -24.87 -18.40 37.05
C ASN A 223 -23.58 -19.19 36.90
N SER A 224 -23.44 -20.25 37.68
CA SER A 224 -22.39 -21.25 37.53
C SER A 224 -23.00 -22.64 37.63
N THR A 225 -22.61 -23.54 36.75
CA THR A 225 -23.10 -24.94 36.77
C THR A 225 -22.37 -25.82 37.78
N MET A 226 -21.24 -25.38 38.32
CA MET A 226 -20.45 -26.15 39.29
C MET A 226 -20.32 -25.41 40.60
N ALA A 227 -19.56 -24.39 40.70
CA ALA A 227 -19.31 -23.63 41.91
C ALA A 227 -19.19 -22.13 41.64
N MET A 228 -19.63 -21.32 42.59
CA MET A 228 -19.44 -19.87 42.60
C MET A 228 -18.86 -19.46 43.95
N ALA A 229 -17.75 -18.72 43.94
CA ALA A 229 -17.18 -18.11 45.12
C ALA A 229 -17.34 -16.57 45.04
N ILE A 230 -17.78 -15.96 46.14
CA ILE A 230 -17.82 -14.50 46.29
C ILE A 230 -17.09 -14.17 47.56
N GLU A 231 -15.94 -13.54 47.46
CA GLU A 231 -15.07 -13.27 48.61
C GLU A 231 -14.76 -11.76 48.69
N ALA A 232 -14.63 -11.25 49.88
CA ALA A 232 -14.21 -9.90 50.17
C ALA A 232 -13.19 -9.89 51.32
N GLY A 233 -12.03 -9.25 51.11
CA GLY A 233 -10.99 -9.16 52.14
C GLY A 233 -11.38 -8.33 53.38
N ALA A 234 -12.42 -7.50 53.29
CA ALA A 234 -12.90 -6.70 54.42
C ALA A 234 -14.42 -6.85 54.63
N ILE A 235 -15.26 -6.36 53.72
CA ILE A 235 -16.71 -6.31 53.90
C ILE A 235 -17.42 -6.79 52.62
N LEU A 236 -18.27 -7.79 52.73
CA LEU A 236 -19.25 -8.20 51.73
C LEU A 236 -20.64 -7.70 52.12
N ASN A 237 -21.19 -6.73 51.39
CA ASN A 237 -22.56 -6.23 51.61
C ASN A 237 -23.53 -6.82 50.59
N ILE A 238 -24.50 -7.60 51.03
CA ILE A 238 -25.60 -8.10 50.20
C ILE A 238 -26.90 -7.47 50.70
N LYS A 239 -27.61 -6.73 49.83
CA LYS A 239 -28.87 -6.06 50.18
C LYS A 239 -29.93 -6.37 49.15
N GLY A 240 -31.14 -6.74 49.63
CA GLY A 240 -32.32 -6.96 48.80
C GLY A 240 -33.57 -6.86 49.64
N LYS A 241 -34.74 -6.63 49.02
CA LYS A 241 -36.03 -6.74 49.73
C LYS A 241 -36.26 -8.17 50.22
N MET A 242 -35.73 -9.15 49.51
CA MET A 242 -35.80 -10.57 49.88
C MET A 242 -34.49 -11.24 49.44
N ILE A 243 -33.90 -12.04 50.28
CA ILE A 243 -32.67 -12.81 50.03
C ILE A 243 -33.00 -14.27 50.38
N PHE A 244 -32.86 -15.16 49.39
CA PHE A 244 -32.98 -16.61 49.61
C PHE A 244 -31.59 -17.22 49.65
N LEU A 245 -31.29 -17.96 50.70
CA LEU A 245 -30.06 -18.74 50.88
C LEU A 245 -30.51 -20.20 51.08
N ASN A 246 -30.09 -21.10 50.19
CA ASN A 246 -30.40 -22.54 50.25
C ASN A 246 -29.22 -23.30 50.83
#